data_8df3aaa11cfa1dc10374c20f7f899d45
#
_entry.id   8df3aaa11cfa1dc10374c20f7f899d45
#
_cell.length_a   1.000
_cell.length_b   1.000
_cell.length_c   1.000
_cell.angle_alpha   90.00
_cell.angle_beta   90.00
_cell.angle_gamma   90.00
#
_symmetry.space_group_name_H-M   'P 1'
#
loop_
_entity.id
_entity.type
_entity.pdbx_description
1 polymer ?
#
loop_
_entity_poly.entity_id
_entity_poly.type
_entity_poly.pdbx_seq_one_letter_code
_entity_poly.pdbx_strand_id
1 'polypeptide(L)'
;MAEFHRIIIDTDTAGDDAAALIIAAKNPNIEILGVTVLAGNVSLEQGAKNALAVLELIDDPTPVYMGASTTFSGEEKTCFSVFGADGMGEADLIHPRSKPQEKNAVDFILETVRANPGEIEIVALGPATNLALAIQRDRETMLKVKRIWAMGSAGFGPGNATPVAEFNVYKDAPAYKMMIELGVPLTILGLDMNNEFTWLYAEELQEMRSGNKIQQFMANCTRKLLEFKQRNGIPAVDFPDALAMACLAWPDFVEETTLCSASCITEPGETYGMLIFYKAGHTYDSMPTIVGKPNISVVSKVKSSEFVKRMNAVFLS
;
A
#
# COMPACT_ATOMS: atom_id res chain seq x y z
N MET A 1 7.51 -1.08 -25.64
CA MET A 1 6.27 -0.36 -25.25
C MET A 1 6.12 -0.56 -23.75
N ALA A 2 5.70 0.45 -22.99
CA ALA A 2 5.39 0.27 -21.57
C ALA A 2 4.23 -0.73 -21.43
N GLU A 3 4.28 -1.58 -20.40
CA GLU A 3 3.20 -2.51 -20.08
C GLU A 3 1.96 -1.71 -19.63
N PHE A 4 0.77 -2.16 -20.04
CA PHE A 4 -0.49 -1.57 -19.59
C PHE A 4 -1.04 -2.38 -18.44
N HIS A 5 -1.42 -1.70 -17.37
CA HIS A 5 -1.86 -2.29 -16.11
C HIS A 5 -3.34 -1.99 -15.88
N ARG A 6 -4.12 -3.03 -15.58
CA ARG A 6 -5.51 -2.92 -15.12
C ARG A 6 -5.54 -3.29 -13.64
N ILE A 7 -5.77 -2.31 -12.79
CA ILE A 7 -5.56 -2.48 -11.36
C ILE A 7 -6.81 -2.25 -10.51
N ILE A 8 -6.85 -2.93 -9.37
CA ILE A 8 -7.67 -2.57 -8.21
C ILE A 8 -6.68 -2.09 -7.14
N ILE A 9 -6.94 -0.94 -6.53
CA ILE A 9 -6.15 -0.44 -5.40
C ILE A 9 -6.91 -0.73 -4.11
N ASP A 10 -6.30 -1.50 -3.20
CA ASP A 10 -6.83 -1.83 -1.87
C ASP A 10 -6.05 -1.03 -0.82
N THR A 11 -6.72 -0.12 -0.09
CA THR A 11 -6.09 0.97 0.67
C THR A 11 -6.85 1.26 1.98
N ASP A 12 -6.16 1.71 3.00
CA ASP A 12 -6.72 2.27 4.24
C ASP A 12 -6.58 3.80 4.31
N THR A 13 -6.55 4.42 3.21
CA THR A 13 -6.29 5.77 2.72
C THR A 13 -5.93 6.81 3.78
N ALA A 14 -4.64 6.98 4.00
CA ALA A 14 -4.03 8.11 4.71
C ALA A 14 -3.20 8.99 3.75
N GLY A 15 -2.33 9.86 4.27
CA GLY A 15 -1.61 10.84 3.45
C GLY A 15 -0.65 10.26 2.41
N ASP A 16 -0.01 9.14 2.68
CA ASP A 16 0.89 8.44 1.76
C ASP A 16 0.15 7.64 0.70
N ASP A 17 -0.99 7.02 1.06
CA ASP A 17 -1.93 6.42 0.09
C ASP A 17 -2.43 7.46 -0.93
N ALA A 18 -2.67 8.71 -0.47
CA ALA A 18 -3.10 9.79 -1.38
C ALA A 18 -2.09 10.01 -2.51
N ALA A 19 -0.80 10.00 -2.20
CA ALA A 19 0.25 10.10 -3.22
C ALA A 19 0.24 8.90 -4.18
N ALA A 20 0.02 7.69 -3.66
CA ALA A 20 -0.10 6.48 -4.49
C ALA A 20 -1.29 6.54 -5.45
N LEU A 21 -2.46 6.98 -4.97
CA LEU A 21 -3.67 7.19 -5.80
C LEU A 21 -3.41 8.20 -6.92
N ILE A 22 -2.76 9.33 -6.61
CA ILE A 22 -2.43 10.37 -7.58
C ILE A 22 -1.44 9.85 -8.63
N ILE A 23 -0.40 9.10 -8.22
CA ILE A 23 0.58 8.49 -9.16
C ILE A 23 -0.13 7.53 -10.11
N ALA A 24 -1.02 6.67 -9.60
CA ALA A 24 -1.76 5.72 -10.42
C ALA A 24 -2.68 6.42 -11.42
N ALA A 25 -3.51 7.35 -10.94
CA ALA A 25 -4.51 8.03 -11.76
C ALA A 25 -3.91 8.93 -12.85
N LYS A 26 -2.73 9.50 -12.60
CA LYS A 26 -2.02 10.34 -13.59
C LYS A 26 -1.15 9.53 -14.57
N ASN A 27 -1.03 8.23 -14.42
CA ASN A 27 -0.23 7.40 -15.31
C ASN A 27 -1.07 6.87 -16.48
N PRO A 28 -0.75 7.22 -17.75
CA PRO A 28 -1.54 6.82 -18.91
C PRO A 28 -1.48 5.30 -19.21
N ASN A 29 -0.57 4.57 -18.58
CA ASN A 29 -0.45 3.12 -18.73
C ASN A 29 -1.16 2.34 -17.61
N ILE A 30 -1.91 3.03 -16.74
CA ILE A 30 -2.68 2.44 -15.64
C ILE A 30 -4.16 2.73 -15.82
N GLU A 31 -4.99 1.68 -15.83
CA GLU A 31 -6.44 1.75 -15.69
C GLU A 31 -6.82 1.33 -14.27
N ILE A 32 -7.33 2.27 -13.46
CA ILE A 32 -7.84 1.96 -12.14
C ILE A 32 -9.30 1.54 -12.28
N LEU A 33 -9.61 0.27 -12.06
CA LEU A 33 -10.97 -0.28 -12.15
C LEU A 33 -11.83 0.08 -10.95
N GLY A 34 -11.20 0.31 -9.81
CA GLY A 34 -11.83 0.73 -8.57
C GLY A 34 -10.85 0.79 -7.42
N VAL A 35 -11.20 1.59 -6.41
CA VAL A 35 -10.49 1.66 -5.13
C VAL A 35 -11.32 0.92 -4.08
N THR A 36 -10.76 -0.10 -3.47
CA THR A 36 -11.36 -0.83 -2.35
C THR A 36 -10.74 -0.34 -1.05
N VAL A 37 -11.59 -0.01 -0.07
CA VAL A 37 -11.15 0.59 1.19
C VAL A 37 -11.40 -0.36 2.34
N LEU A 38 -10.48 -0.37 3.29
CA LEU A 38 -10.58 -1.12 4.55
C LEU A 38 -10.15 -0.25 5.73
N ALA A 39 -10.43 -0.71 6.95
CA ALA A 39 -9.93 -0.05 8.16
C ALA A 39 -8.47 -0.42 8.42
N GLY A 40 -7.64 0.59 8.62
CA GLY A 40 -6.21 0.42 8.90
C GLY A 40 -5.66 1.64 9.64
N ASN A 41 -5.01 2.56 8.94
CA ASN A 41 -4.54 3.83 9.49
C ASN A 41 -5.69 4.64 10.12
N VAL A 42 -6.86 4.61 9.47
CA VAL A 42 -8.11 5.24 9.93
C VAL A 42 -9.27 4.24 9.88
N SER A 43 -10.46 4.66 10.34
CA SER A 43 -11.67 3.85 10.19
C SER A 43 -12.05 3.69 8.71
N LEU A 44 -12.83 2.65 8.39
CA LEU A 44 -13.33 2.39 7.03
C LEU A 44 -14.03 3.61 6.43
N GLU A 45 -14.91 4.26 7.21
CA GLU A 45 -15.68 5.42 6.77
C GLU A 45 -14.78 6.63 6.48
N GLN A 46 -13.76 6.82 7.32
CA GLN A 46 -12.81 7.92 7.11
C GLN A 46 -11.91 7.63 5.91
N GLY A 47 -11.38 6.42 5.77
CA GLY A 47 -10.58 6.01 4.61
C GLY A 47 -11.35 6.17 3.29
N ALA A 48 -12.63 5.78 3.27
CA ALA A 48 -13.47 5.96 2.08
C ALA A 48 -13.68 7.45 1.73
N LYS A 49 -13.91 8.33 2.73
CA LYS A 49 -13.98 9.79 2.50
C LYS A 49 -12.66 10.33 1.96
N ASN A 50 -11.54 9.86 2.51
CA ASN A 50 -10.21 10.27 2.09
C ASN A 50 -9.95 9.89 0.62
N ALA A 51 -10.20 8.64 0.24
CA ALA A 51 -10.07 8.17 -1.13
C ALA A 51 -10.92 8.99 -2.12
N LEU A 52 -12.20 9.23 -1.79
CA LEU A 52 -13.09 10.06 -2.61
C LEU A 52 -12.56 11.48 -2.74
N ALA A 53 -12.09 12.11 -1.66
CA ALA A 53 -11.57 13.48 -1.70
C ALA A 53 -10.31 13.60 -2.56
N VAL A 54 -9.43 12.59 -2.53
CA VAL A 54 -8.24 12.54 -3.39
C VAL A 54 -8.62 12.39 -4.85
N LEU A 55 -9.54 11.49 -5.19
CA LEU A 55 -10.01 11.30 -6.56
C LEU A 55 -10.71 12.55 -7.10
N GLU A 56 -11.57 13.21 -6.29
CA GLU A 56 -12.19 14.50 -6.66
C GLU A 56 -11.16 15.62 -6.87
N LEU A 57 -10.09 15.67 -6.05
CA LEU A 57 -9.02 16.64 -6.20
C LEU A 57 -8.37 16.60 -7.60
N ILE A 58 -8.26 15.41 -8.18
CA ILE A 58 -7.61 15.17 -9.47
C ILE A 58 -8.62 14.95 -10.61
N ASP A 59 -9.91 15.16 -10.35
CA ASP A 59 -11.00 14.99 -11.31
C ASP A 59 -11.07 13.56 -11.90
N ASP A 60 -10.75 12.53 -11.08
CA ASP A 60 -10.77 11.11 -11.48
C ASP A 60 -12.10 10.46 -11.07
N PRO A 61 -12.84 9.81 -12.03
CA PRO A 61 -14.14 9.21 -11.77
C PRO A 61 -14.08 7.80 -11.17
N THR A 62 -12.94 7.30 -10.81
CA THR A 62 -12.77 5.92 -10.29
C THR A 62 -13.70 5.64 -9.11
N PRO A 63 -14.49 4.54 -9.16
CA PRO A 63 -15.41 4.21 -8.08
C PRO A 63 -14.69 3.71 -6.82
N VAL A 64 -15.23 4.07 -5.65
CA VAL A 64 -14.72 3.65 -4.33
C VAL A 64 -15.70 2.66 -3.70
N TYR A 65 -15.20 1.55 -3.18
CA TYR A 65 -15.97 0.47 -2.57
C TYR A 65 -15.52 0.26 -1.12
N MET A 66 -16.46 0.22 -0.18
CA MET A 66 -16.18 -0.04 1.23
C MET A 66 -16.11 -1.54 1.49
N GLY A 67 -15.10 -1.97 2.26
CA GLY A 67 -14.83 -3.36 2.60
C GLY A 67 -14.85 -3.62 4.10
N ALA A 68 -13.74 -4.15 4.64
CA ALA A 68 -13.62 -4.56 6.03
C ALA A 68 -13.49 -3.36 6.97
N SER A 69 -14.34 -3.30 8.00
CA SER A 69 -14.27 -2.29 9.07
C SER A 69 -13.40 -2.72 10.26
N THR A 70 -13.03 -4.00 10.33
CA THR A 70 -12.15 -4.58 11.35
C THR A 70 -11.13 -5.49 10.69
N THR A 71 -10.06 -5.84 11.40
CA THR A 71 -9.11 -6.87 10.96
C THR A 71 -9.80 -8.24 10.84
N PHE A 72 -9.15 -9.19 10.20
CA PHE A 72 -9.63 -10.56 10.08
C PHE A 72 -9.81 -11.23 11.46
N SER A 73 -9.01 -10.84 12.45
CA SER A 73 -9.15 -11.25 13.85
C SER A 73 -10.22 -10.48 14.65
N GLY A 74 -10.86 -9.47 14.05
CA GLY A 74 -11.90 -8.65 14.69
C GLY A 74 -11.39 -7.54 15.61
N GLU A 75 -10.08 -7.24 15.58
CA GLU A 75 -9.50 -6.18 16.41
C GLU A 75 -9.52 -4.82 15.67
N GLU A 76 -9.84 -3.74 16.40
CA GLU A 76 -9.66 -2.38 15.94
C GLU A 76 -8.30 -1.85 16.41
N LYS A 77 -7.43 -1.54 15.45
CA LYS A 77 -6.14 -0.84 15.71
C LYS A 77 -6.03 0.29 14.69
N THR A 78 -5.79 1.51 15.14
CA THR A 78 -5.63 2.70 14.28
C THR A 78 -4.35 3.44 14.62
N CYS A 79 -3.78 4.19 13.65
CA CYS A 79 -2.55 4.93 13.80
C CYS A 79 -2.76 6.46 13.89
N PHE A 80 -3.78 6.91 14.62
CA PHE A 80 -4.10 8.34 14.78
C PHE A 80 -2.92 9.22 15.23
N SER A 81 -1.96 8.65 15.96
CA SER A 81 -0.78 9.39 16.43
C SER A 81 0.21 9.78 15.32
N VAL A 82 0.12 9.13 14.15
CA VAL A 82 1.03 9.35 13.02
C VAL A 82 0.42 10.31 12.01
N PHE A 83 -0.78 10.02 11.53
CA PHE A 83 -1.42 10.77 10.44
C PHE A 83 -2.48 11.77 10.90
N GLY A 84 -2.82 11.80 12.21
CA GLY A 84 -3.96 12.55 12.76
C GLY A 84 -5.26 11.74 12.71
N ALA A 85 -6.31 12.27 13.35
CA ALA A 85 -7.59 11.57 13.49
C ALA A 85 -8.31 11.34 12.14
N ASP A 86 -8.10 12.23 11.16
CA ASP A 86 -8.66 12.13 9.81
C ASP A 86 -7.74 11.38 8.83
N GLY A 87 -6.52 11.00 9.25
CA GLY A 87 -5.51 10.40 8.39
C GLY A 87 -4.90 11.37 7.36
N MET A 88 -5.35 12.63 7.34
CA MET A 88 -5.00 13.64 6.34
C MET A 88 -4.48 14.93 6.97
N GLY A 89 -3.73 14.78 8.07
CA GLY A 89 -3.02 15.88 8.71
C GLY A 89 -3.90 16.83 9.52
N GLU A 90 -5.19 16.55 9.74
CA GLU A 90 -6.16 17.41 10.45
C GLU A 90 -6.20 18.85 9.88
N ALA A 91 -6.12 18.99 8.57
CA ALA A 91 -6.05 20.26 7.87
C ALA A 91 -7.39 20.64 7.21
N ASP A 92 -8.49 20.01 7.59
CA ASP A 92 -9.85 20.23 7.07
C ASP A 92 -9.96 20.09 5.53
N LEU A 93 -9.28 19.05 4.99
CA LEU A 93 -9.18 18.82 3.54
C LEU A 93 -10.29 17.91 3.00
N ILE A 94 -11.00 17.17 3.87
CA ILE A 94 -11.78 16.00 3.46
C ILE A 94 -13.29 16.31 3.44
N HIS A 95 -13.75 16.82 2.31
CA HIS A 95 -15.16 17.18 2.07
C HIS A 95 -15.65 16.63 0.72
N PRO A 96 -15.61 15.29 0.47
CA PRO A 96 -16.05 14.75 -0.80
C PRO A 96 -17.55 14.94 -1.01
N ARG A 97 -17.95 15.20 -2.25
CA ARG A 97 -19.36 15.29 -2.69
C ARG A 97 -19.88 13.94 -3.17
N SER A 98 -19.00 13.13 -3.73
CA SER A 98 -19.27 11.75 -4.15
C SER A 98 -19.43 10.82 -2.95
N LYS A 99 -20.00 9.65 -3.21
CA LYS A 99 -20.24 8.62 -2.19
C LYS A 99 -19.63 7.30 -2.64
N PRO A 100 -19.26 6.44 -1.69
CA PRO A 100 -18.87 5.07 -2.03
C PRO A 100 -20.01 4.35 -2.75
N GLN A 101 -19.64 3.36 -3.56
CA GLN A 101 -20.60 2.47 -4.20
C GLN A 101 -21.33 1.61 -3.15
N GLU A 102 -22.55 1.18 -3.45
CA GLU A 102 -23.34 0.33 -2.56
C GLU A 102 -22.76 -1.11 -2.46
N LYS A 103 -22.07 -1.56 -3.52
CA LYS A 103 -21.43 -2.89 -3.55
C LYS A 103 -20.28 -2.94 -2.57
N ASN A 104 -20.16 -4.06 -1.83
CA ASN A 104 -19.03 -4.29 -0.95
C ASN A 104 -17.73 -4.53 -1.75
N ALA A 105 -16.59 -4.12 -1.20
CA ALA A 105 -15.26 -4.25 -1.81
C ALA A 105 -14.91 -5.70 -2.18
N VAL A 106 -15.22 -6.67 -1.32
CA VAL A 106 -14.95 -8.09 -1.57
C VAL A 106 -15.75 -8.61 -2.76
N ASP A 107 -17.03 -8.21 -2.88
CA ASP A 107 -17.87 -8.55 -4.02
C ASP A 107 -17.31 -7.95 -5.31
N PHE A 108 -16.90 -6.68 -5.25
CA PHE A 108 -16.30 -5.99 -6.39
C PHE A 108 -15.00 -6.68 -6.86
N ILE A 109 -14.08 -7.00 -5.94
CA ILE A 109 -12.83 -7.72 -6.25
C ILE A 109 -13.16 -9.04 -6.97
N LEU A 110 -14.00 -9.88 -6.36
CA LEU A 110 -14.32 -11.20 -6.89
C LEU A 110 -15.02 -11.13 -8.26
N GLU A 111 -15.98 -10.23 -8.45
CA GLU A 111 -16.67 -10.06 -9.71
C GLU A 111 -15.72 -9.57 -10.81
N THR A 112 -14.86 -8.59 -10.51
CA THR A 112 -13.91 -8.01 -11.45
C THR A 112 -12.88 -9.04 -11.90
N VAL A 113 -12.30 -9.81 -10.96
CA VAL A 113 -11.33 -10.86 -11.29
C VAL A 113 -11.99 -12.02 -12.06
N ARG A 114 -13.22 -12.38 -11.71
CA ARG A 114 -13.97 -13.44 -12.40
C ARG A 114 -14.28 -13.07 -13.85
N ALA A 115 -14.62 -11.81 -14.09
CA ALA A 115 -14.91 -11.30 -15.42
C ALA A 115 -13.66 -11.13 -16.30
N ASN A 116 -12.48 -10.96 -15.70
CA ASN A 116 -11.22 -10.68 -16.39
C ASN A 116 -10.07 -11.61 -15.87
N PRO A 117 -10.18 -12.93 -16.06
CA PRO A 117 -9.23 -13.87 -15.47
C PRO A 117 -7.82 -13.70 -16.04
N GLY A 118 -6.83 -13.53 -15.17
CA GLY A 118 -5.42 -13.36 -15.56
C GLY A 118 -5.04 -11.96 -16.04
N GLU A 119 -5.96 -10.99 -15.97
CA GLU A 119 -5.71 -9.63 -16.45
C GLU A 119 -5.55 -8.62 -15.32
N ILE A 120 -6.17 -8.86 -14.16
CA ILE A 120 -6.28 -7.89 -13.07
C ILE A 120 -5.08 -8.01 -12.14
N GLU A 121 -4.45 -6.88 -11.86
CA GLU A 121 -3.46 -6.74 -10.81
C GLU A 121 -4.12 -6.06 -9.59
N ILE A 122 -3.70 -6.43 -8.38
CA ILE A 122 -4.18 -5.80 -7.14
C ILE A 122 -3.00 -5.11 -6.49
N VAL A 123 -3.18 -3.84 -6.14
CA VAL A 123 -2.19 -3.05 -5.39
C VAL A 123 -2.71 -2.91 -3.97
N ALA A 124 -2.15 -3.68 -3.04
CA ALA A 124 -2.51 -3.68 -1.62
C ALA A 124 -1.58 -2.72 -0.88
N LEU A 125 -2.12 -1.59 -0.43
CA LEU A 125 -1.39 -0.54 0.28
C LEU A 125 -1.66 -0.58 1.79
N GLY A 126 -2.78 -1.16 2.21
CA GLY A 126 -3.14 -1.37 3.61
C GLY A 126 -3.01 -2.82 4.09
N PRO A 127 -3.57 -3.13 5.27
CA PRO A 127 -3.74 -4.50 5.74
C PRO A 127 -4.49 -5.36 4.72
N ALA A 128 -4.09 -6.62 4.54
CA ALA A 128 -4.63 -7.48 3.48
C ALA A 128 -6.03 -8.04 3.77
N THR A 129 -6.83 -7.42 4.65
CA THR A 129 -8.10 -7.98 5.15
C THR A 129 -9.13 -8.20 4.04
N ASN A 130 -9.32 -7.23 3.12
CA ASN A 130 -10.24 -7.41 1.99
C ASN A 130 -9.81 -8.57 1.09
N LEU A 131 -8.51 -8.72 0.84
CA LEU A 131 -7.96 -9.80 0.04
C LEU A 131 -8.16 -11.15 0.75
N ALA A 132 -7.91 -11.22 2.05
CA ALA A 132 -8.12 -12.44 2.84
C ALA A 132 -9.59 -12.89 2.82
N LEU A 133 -10.53 -11.94 2.98
CA LEU A 133 -11.96 -12.21 2.88
C LEU A 133 -12.36 -12.70 1.47
N ALA A 134 -11.78 -12.10 0.43
CA ALA A 134 -12.02 -12.55 -0.95
C ALA A 134 -11.45 -13.97 -1.18
N ILE A 135 -10.24 -14.25 -0.68
CA ILE A 135 -9.61 -15.58 -0.75
C ILE A 135 -10.43 -16.62 0.01
N GLN A 136 -10.88 -16.29 1.22
CA GLN A 136 -11.72 -17.19 2.03
C GLN A 136 -13.03 -17.51 1.32
N ARG A 137 -13.63 -16.53 0.66
CA ARG A 137 -14.94 -16.66 0.02
C ARG A 137 -14.89 -17.39 -1.32
N ASP A 138 -13.88 -17.12 -2.17
CA ASP A 138 -13.69 -17.75 -3.48
C ASP A 138 -12.20 -17.78 -3.89
N ARG A 139 -11.48 -18.75 -3.34
CA ARG A 139 -10.06 -18.93 -3.60
C ARG A 139 -9.77 -19.20 -5.09
N GLU A 140 -10.67 -19.92 -5.77
CA GLU A 140 -10.48 -20.26 -7.20
C GLU A 140 -10.54 -19.02 -8.09
N THR A 141 -11.41 -18.06 -7.77
CA THR A 141 -11.43 -16.77 -8.45
C THR A 141 -10.15 -15.99 -8.13
N MET A 142 -9.72 -15.92 -6.87
CA MET A 142 -8.52 -15.18 -6.50
C MET A 142 -7.22 -15.75 -7.08
N LEU A 143 -7.16 -17.05 -7.37
CA LEU A 143 -6.05 -17.66 -8.12
C LEU A 143 -5.93 -17.16 -9.58
N LYS A 144 -6.94 -16.46 -10.11
CA LYS A 144 -6.92 -15.85 -11.45
C LYS A 144 -6.40 -14.40 -11.45
N VAL A 145 -6.03 -13.85 -10.29
CA VAL A 145 -5.35 -12.56 -10.22
C VAL A 145 -4.01 -12.67 -10.94
N LYS A 146 -3.72 -11.71 -11.82
CA LYS A 146 -2.46 -11.70 -12.60
C LYS A 146 -1.26 -11.54 -11.68
N ARG A 147 -1.34 -10.62 -10.72
CA ARG A 147 -0.29 -10.30 -9.73
C ARG A 147 -0.86 -9.48 -8.59
N ILE A 148 -0.26 -9.59 -7.42
CA ILE A 148 -0.47 -8.67 -6.31
C ILE A 148 0.82 -7.86 -6.11
N TRP A 149 0.67 -6.54 -5.93
CA TRP A 149 1.70 -5.63 -5.46
C TRP A 149 1.33 -5.23 -4.05
N ALA A 150 2.23 -5.39 -3.10
CA ALA A 150 1.91 -5.08 -1.71
C ALA A 150 2.96 -4.14 -1.09
N MET A 151 2.49 -3.04 -0.49
CA MET A 151 3.25 -2.34 0.51
C MET A 151 3.07 -3.09 1.83
N GLY A 152 4.17 -3.57 2.40
CA GLY A 152 4.14 -4.29 3.67
C GLY A 152 5.41 -5.07 3.91
N SER A 153 5.60 -5.46 5.13
CA SER A 153 6.81 -6.07 5.69
C SER A 153 7.93 -5.09 6.02
N ALA A 154 8.79 -5.54 6.93
CA ALA A 154 10.05 -4.85 7.22
C ALA A 154 11.06 -4.97 6.05
N GLY A 155 10.76 -5.81 5.04
CA GLY A 155 11.72 -6.16 4.02
C GLY A 155 12.85 -6.99 4.59
N PHE A 156 14.08 -6.60 4.32
CA PHE A 156 15.28 -7.16 4.94
C PHE A 156 15.84 -6.26 6.06
N GLY A 157 15.07 -5.23 6.47
CA GLY A 157 15.40 -4.25 7.50
C GLY A 157 14.55 -4.38 8.76
N PRO A 158 14.57 -3.37 9.64
CA PRO A 158 13.71 -3.31 10.83
C PRO A 158 12.27 -2.95 10.47
N GLY A 159 11.33 -3.33 11.35
CA GLY A 159 9.94 -2.90 11.31
C GLY A 159 9.70 -1.50 11.88
N ASN A 160 8.44 -1.06 11.84
CA ASN A 160 7.98 0.20 12.43
C ASN A 160 6.89 0.01 13.50
N ALA A 161 6.09 -1.06 13.42
CA ALA A 161 5.12 -1.41 14.46
C ALA A 161 5.78 -2.16 15.63
N THR A 162 6.72 -3.04 15.33
CA THR A 162 7.65 -3.69 16.26
C THR A 162 9.04 -3.73 15.62
N PRO A 163 10.10 -4.13 16.33
CA PRO A 163 11.43 -4.25 15.72
C PRO A 163 11.47 -5.15 14.47
N VAL A 164 10.52 -6.07 14.31
CA VAL A 164 10.51 -7.08 13.24
C VAL A 164 9.27 -7.04 12.35
N ALA A 165 8.27 -6.24 12.69
CA ALA A 165 7.02 -6.18 11.95
C ALA A 165 6.72 -4.76 11.45
N GLU A 166 6.29 -4.69 10.20
CA GLU A 166 5.73 -3.49 9.58
C GLU A 166 4.23 -3.39 9.92
N PHE A 167 3.68 -2.18 9.94
CA PHE A 167 2.34 -1.89 10.45
C PHE A 167 1.22 -2.64 9.73
N ASN A 168 1.20 -2.69 8.40
CA ASN A 168 0.15 -3.37 7.64
C ASN A 168 0.11 -4.86 7.96
N VAL A 169 1.28 -5.49 8.05
CA VAL A 169 1.39 -6.89 8.45
C VAL A 169 1.05 -7.09 9.92
N TYR A 170 1.55 -6.19 10.81
CA TYR A 170 1.24 -6.24 12.24
C TYR A 170 -0.25 -6.03 12.52
N LYS A 171 -0.90 -5.19 11.73
CA LYS A 171 -2.33 -4.90 11.84
C LYS A 171 -3.17 -6.16 11.63
N ASP A 172 -2.84 -6.96 10.59
CA ASP A 172 -3.59 -8.16 10.24
C ASP A 172 -2.68 -9.27 9.69
N ALA A 173 -1.83 -9.83 10.56
CA ALA A 173 -0.92 -10.91 10.19
C ALA A 173 -1.62 -12.16 9.64
N PRO A 174 -2.79 -12.60 10.16
CA PRO A 174 -3.56 -13.69 9.55
C PRO A 174 -3.99 -13.41 8.12
N ALA A 175 -4.42 -12.18 7.81
CA ALA A 175 -4.79 -11.80 6.44
C ALA A 175 -3.59 -11.79 5.49
N TYR A 176 -2.45 -11.24 5.93
CA TYR A 176 -1.19 -11.29 5.17
C TYR A 176 -0.72 -12.72 4.92
N LYS A 177 -0.82 -13.60 5.92
CA LYS A 177 -0.52 -15.03 5.75
C LYS A 177 -1.37 -15.65 4.63
N MET A 178 -2.68 -15.39 4.63
CA MET A 178 -3.58 -15.90 3.58
C MET A 178 -3.22 -15.37 2.19
N MET A 179 -2.85 -14.09 2.06
CA MET A 179 -2.42 -13.49 0.80
C MET A 179 -1.12 -14.13 0.30
N ILE A 180 -0.12 -14.34 1.16
CA ILE A 180 1.15 -14.99 0.82
C ILE A 180 0.93 -16.44 0.37
N GLU A 181 0.07 -17.18 1.09
CA GLU A 181 -0.23 -18.60 0.82
C GLU A 181 -1.20 -18.81 -0.35
N LEU A 182 -1.75 -17.74 -0.94
CA LEU A 182 -2.57 -17.83 -2.14
C LEU A 182 -1.79 -18.45 -3.30
N GLY A 183 -0.51 -18.07 -3.47
CA GLY A 183 0.40 -18.66 -4.44
C GLY A 183 0.39 -17.98 -5.82
N VAL A 184 -0.33 -16.87 -6.01
CA VAL A 184 -0.21 -16.00 -7.20
C VAL A 184 1.10 -15.22 -7.17
N PRO A 185 1.59 -14.69 -8.31
CA PRO A 185 2.75 -13.81 -8.32
C PRO A 185 2.52 -12.62 -7.36
N LEU A 186 3.44 -12.42 -6.42
CA LEU A 186 3.36 -11.36 -5.42
C LEU A 186 4.67 -10.55 -5.45
N THR A 187 4.56 -9.23 -5.57
CA THR A 187 5.69 -8.31 -5.41
C THR A 187 5.50 -7.53 -4.13
N ILE A 188 6.47 -7.58 -3.22
CA ILE A 188 6.44 -6.88 -1.94
C ILE A 188 7.48 -5.77 -1.95
N LEU A 189 7.06 -4.56 -1.61
CA LEU A 189 7.91 -3.47 -1.20
C LEU A 189 7.97 -3.44 0.33
N GLY A 190 9.16 -3.62 0.89
CA GLY A 190 9.39 -3.52 2.33
C GLY A 190 9.75 -2.09 2.75
N LEU A 191 9.66 -1.83 4.06
CA LEU A 191 10.06 -0.55 4.66
C LEU A 191 11.54 -0.20 4.42
N ASP A 192 12.40 -1.20 4.23
CA ASP A 192 13.83 -1.02 3.97
C ASP A 192 14.14 -0.27 2.66
N MET A 193 13.17 -0.18 1.75
CA MET A 193 13.29 0.64 0.55
C MET A 193 13.00 2.13 0.83
N ASN A 194 12.38 2.44 1.95
CA ASN A 194 12.05 3.78 2.38
C ASN A 194 13.21 4.37 3.20
N ASN A 195 14.03 5.19 2.57
CA ASN A 195 15.25 5.75 3.13
C ASN A 195 15.37 7.26 2.82
N GLU A 196 16.42 7.91 3.33
CA GLU A 196 16.65 9.35 3.21
C GLU A 196 16.59 9.89 1.76
N PHE A 197 16.86 9.07 0.75
CA PHE A 197 16.78 9.46 -0.67
C PHE A 197 15.35 9.41 -1.23
N THR A 198 14.41 8.81 -0.51
CA THR A 198 12.98 8.74 -0.88
C THR A 198 12.11 9.67 -0.03
N TRP A 199 12.69 10.42 0.91
CA TRP A 199 11.97 11.33 1.78
C TRP A 199 11.74 12.69 1.13
N LEU A 200 10.59 13.30 1.44
CA LEU A 200 10.28 14.69 1.09
C LEU A 200 10.54 15.57 2.32
N TYR A 201 11.50 16.46 2.22
CA TYR A 201 11.95 17.27 3.33
C TYR A 201 11.01 18.45 3.63
N ALA A 202 11.11 18.98 4.85
CA ALA A 202 10.22 20.04 5.33
C ALA A 202 10.29 21.32 4.48
N GLU A 203 11.45 21.63 3.89
CA GLU A 203 11.69 22.76 2.99
C GLU A 203 10.90 22.58 1.68
N GLU A 204 10.93 21.37 1.09
CA GLU A 204 10.20 21.03 -0.13
C GLU A 204 8.68 21.07 0.10
N LEU A 205 8.20 20.55 1.26
CA LEU A 205 6.80 20.65 1.66
C LEU A 205 6.37 22.12 1.83
N GLN A 206 7.25 22.98 2.34
CA GLN A 206 6.96 24.41 2.46
C GLN A 206 6.80 25.07 1.09
N GLU A 207 7.64 24.70 0.11
CA GLU A 207 7.52 25.18 -1.29
C GLU A 207 6.20 24.70 -1.92
N MET A 208 5.82 23.43 -1.71
CA MET A 208 4.59 22.85 -2.23
C MET A 208 3.31 23.57 -1.75
N ARG A 209 3.33 24.22 -0.56
CA ARG A 209 2.21 25.01 -0.05
C ARG A 209 1.86 26.23 -0.94
N SER A 210 2.81 26.69 -1.74
CA SER A 210 2.64 27.78 -2.70
C SER A 210 2.39 27.29 -4.13
N GLY A 211 2.35 25.97 -4.33
CA GLY A 211 2.17 25.32 -5.62
C GLY A 211 0.72 25.20 -6.08
N ASN A 212 0.45 24.24 -6.97
CA ASN A 212 -0.89 23.94 -7.46
C ASN A 212 -1.75 23.23 -6.39
N LYS A 213 -3.05 22.95 -6.72
CA LYS A 213 -4.00 22.33 -5.79
C LYS A 213 -3.52 20.98 -5.22
N ILE A 214 -2.83 20.16 -6.03
CA ILE A 214 -2.32 18.85 -5.63
C ILE A 214 -1.16 19.02 -4.65
N GLN A 215 -0.20 19.89 -4.98
CA GLN A 215 0.94 20.17 -4.10
C GLN A 215 0.50 20.73 -2.74
N GLN A 216 -0.43 21.69 -2.75
CA GLN A 216 -1.00 22.26 -1.52
C GLN A 216 -1.70 21.18 -0.68
N PHE A 217 -2.47 20.29 -1.33
CA PHE A 217 -3.13 19.17 -0.66
C PHE A 217 -2.10 18.24 -0.01
N MET A 218 -1.09 17.79 -0.76
CA MET A 218 -0.05 16.87 -0.29
C MET A 218 0.77 17.46 0.87
N ALA A 219 1.15 18.74 0.78
CA ALA A 219 1.87 19.42 1.86
C ALA A 219 1.03 19.58 3.16
N ASN A 220 -0.29 19.66 3.02
CA ASN A 220 -1.18 19.80 4.18
C ASN A 220 -1.59 18.44 4.76
N CYS A 221 -1.89 17.45 3.94
CA CYS A 221 -2.30 16.11 4.43
C CYS A 221 -1.16 15.40 5.17
N THR A 222 0.11 15.72 4.87
CA THR A 222 1.28 15.16 5.55
C THR A 222 1.73 15.93 6.79
N ARG A 223 1.01 16.99 7.19
CA ARG A 223 1.39 17.86 8.32
C ARG A 223 1.60 17.09 9.63
N LYS A 224 0.68 16.21 10.01
CA LYS A 224 0.79 15.42 11.24
C LYS A 224 1.91 14.38 11.17
N LEU A 225 2.10 13.76 10.02
CA LEU A 225 3.24 12.88 9.78
C LEU A 225 4.57 13.63 9.95
N LEU A 226 4.69 14.84 9.40
CA LEU A 226 5.88 15.66 9.57
C LEU A 226 6.11 16.01 11.04
N GLU A 227 5.06 16.44 11.78
CA GLU A 227 5.15 16.72 13.21
C GLU A 227 5.59 15.49 14.02
N PHE A 228 5.09 14.31 13.67
CA PHE A 228 5.49 13.04 14.28
C PHE A 228 6.95 12.69 13.99
N LYS A 229 7.38 12.79 12.73
CA LYS A 229 8.77 12.52 12.31
C LYS A 229 9.75 13.49 12.95
N GLN A 230 9.44 14.79 13.00
CA GLN A 230 10.28 15.82 13.61
C GLN A 230 10.49 15.58 15.12
N ARG A 231 9.47 15.10 15.85
CA ARG A 231 9.64 14.69 17.26
C ARG A 231 10.64 13.54 17.43
N ASN A 232 10.85 12.76 16.39
CA ASN A 232 11.83 11.67 16.35
C ASN A 232 13.14 12.06 15.63
N GLY A 233 13.37 13.37 15.41
CA GLY A 233 14.61 13.90 14.82
C GLY A 233 14.70 13.79 13.30
N ILE A 234 13.60 13.49 12.60
CA ILE A 234 13.55 13.36 11.14
C ILE A 234 12.78 14.54 10.54
N PRO A 235 13.43 15.50 9.85
CA PRO A 235 12.77 16.69 9.32
C PRO A 235 12.14 16.43 7.94
N ALA A 236 11.53 15.26 7.73
CA ALA A 236 11.00 14.83 6.44
C ALA A 236 9.79 13.92 6.64
N VAL A 237 9.02 13.71 5.59
CA VAL A 237 7.99 12.69 5.48
C VAL A 237 8.37 11.64 4.46
N ASP A 238 7.86 10.45 4.64
CA ASP A 238 8.03 9.30 3.76
C ASP A 238 6.68 8.88 3.15
N PHE A 239 6.76 8.21 2.00
CA PHE A 239 5.58 7.79 1.23
C PHE A 239 5.74 6.32 0.79
N PRO A 240 5.72 5.35 1.72
CA PRO A 240 5.93 3.94 1.38
C PRO A 240 4.90 3.41 0.38
N ASP A 241 3.65 3.83 0.46
CA ASP A 241 2.60 3.42 -0.49
C ASP A 241 2.82 3.99 -1.88
N ALA A 242 3.20 5.27 -1.97
CA ALA A 242 3.57 5.89 -3.23
C ALA A 242 4.82 5.23 -3.83
N LEU A 243 5.77 4.79 -3.00
CA LEU A 243 6.95 4.06 -3.44
C LEU A 243 6.58 2.67 -4.00
N ALA A 244 5.61 1.98 -3.37
CA ALA A 244 5.08 0.73 -3.89
C ALA A 244 4.34 0.93 -5.22
N MET A 245 3.52 1.98 -5.34
CA MET A 245 2.88 2.35 -6.60
C MET A 245 3.90 2.73 -7.66
N ALA A 246 4.99 3.41 -7.31
CA ALA A 246 6.07 3.76 -8.24
C ALA A 246 6.74 2.51 -8.84
N CYS A 247 6.86 1.42 -8.10
CA CYS A 247 7.41 0.16 -8.60
C CYS A 247 6.55 -0.45 -9.74
N LEU A 248 5.23 -0.24 -9.71
CA LEU A 248 4.32 -0.62 -10.79
C LEU A 248 4.31 0.42 -11.90
N ALA A 249 4.17 1.71 -11.53
CA ALA A 249 3.93 2.81 -12.45
C ALA A 249 5.14 3.15 -13.34
N TRP A 250 6.36 2.89 -12.86
CA TRP A 250 7.61 3.22 -13.55
C TRP A 250 8.48 1.97 -13.72
N PRO A 251 8.38 1.24 -14.83
CA PRO A 251 9.03 -0.08 -15.02
C PRO A 251 10.55 -0.07 -14.83
N ASP A 252 11.20 1.07 -15.06
CA ASP A 252 12.65 1.24 -14.88
C ASP A 252 13.05 1.63 -13.45
N PHE A 253 12.08 1.82 -12.56
CA PHE A 253 12.33 2.29 -11.18
C PHE A 253 12.90 1.19 -10.29
N VAL A 254 12.44 -0.05 -10.45
CA VAL A 254 12.97 -1.21 -9.73
C VAL A 254 14.26 -1.68 -10.41
N GLU A 255 15.36 -1.68 -9.65
CA GLU A 255 16.65 -2.14 -10.15
C GLU A 255 16.90 -3.62 -9.83
N GLU A 256 16.49 -4.08 -8.63
CA GLU A 256 16.70 -5.46 -8.19
C GLU A 256 15.51 -5.98 -7.38
N THR A 257 15.21 -7.26 -7.56
CA THR A 257 14.27 -8.02 -6.74
C THR A 257 14.91 -9.32 -6.27
N THR A 258 14.58 -9.76 -5.07
CA THR A 258 14.98 -11.06 -4.54
C THR A 258 13.79 -12.02 -4.60
N LEU A 259 13.92 -13.10 -5.36
CA LEU A 259 12.88 -14.13 -5.43
C LEU A 259 12.88 -14.96 -4.15
N CYS A 260 11.72 -15.06 -3.49
CA CYS A 260 11.54 -15.75 -2.22
C CYS A 260 10.27 -16.60 -2.19
N SER A 261 10.19 -17.52 -1.25
CA SER A 261 8.96 -17.87 -0.56
C SER A 261 8.93 -17.19 0.80
N ALA A 262 7.78 -17.10 1.44
CA ALA A 262 7.68 -16.46 2.75
C ALA A 262 6.74 -17.19 3.69
N SER A 263 6.92 -16.95 4.98
CA SER A 263 5.96 -17.27 6.03
C SER A 263 5.68 -16.01 6.86
N CYS A 264 4.46 -15.90 7.38
CA CYS A 264 4.04 -14.84 8.29
C CYS A 264 3.79 -15.42 9.68
N ILE A 265 4.36 -14.80 10.71
CA ILE A 265 4.17 -15.21 12.10
C ILE A 265 2.84 -14.61 12.60
N THR A 266 1.90 -15.48 12.95
CA THR A 266 0.57 -15.11 13.42
C THR A 266 0.31 -15.44 14.91
N GLU A 267 1.22 -16.14 15.55
CA GLU A 267 1.17 -16.42 16.97
C GLU A 267 1.46 -15.16 17.78
N PRO A 268 0.68 -14.88 18.84
CA PRO A 268 0.93 -13.74 19.73
C PRO A 268 2.35 -13.79 20.34
N GLY A 269 3.06 -12.68 20.33
CA GLY A 269 4.42 -12.59 20.88
C GLY A 269 5.25 -11.49 20.22
N GLU A 270 6.52 -11.43 20.54
CA GLU A 270 7.45 -10.40 20.07
C GLU A 270 7.67 -10.43 18.56
N THR A 271 7.42 -11.57 17.92
CA THR A 271 7.59 -11.78 16.48
C THR A 271 6.27 -11.73 15.69
N TYR A 272 5.14 -11.42 16.34
CA TYR A 272 3.85 -11.31 15.65
C TYR A 272 3.94 -10.29 14.49
N GLY A 273 3.46 -10.68 13.30
CA GLY A 273 3.53 -9.86 12.10
C GLY A 273 4.89 -9.88 11.38
N MET A 274 5.86 -10.66 11.86
CA MET A 274 7.14 -10.83 11.16
C MET A 274 6.93 -11.65 9.87
N LEU A 275 7.42 -11.15 8.74
CA LEU A 275 7.59 -11.95 7.53
C LEU A 275 9.01 -12.53 7.48
N ILE A 276 9.08 -13.85 7.31
CA ILE A 276 10.34 -14.58 7.11
C ILE A 276 10.46 -14.91 5.62
N PHE A 277 11.49 -14.38 4.97
CA PHE A 277 11.75 -14.63 3.55
C PHE A 277 12.80 -15.73 3.36
N TYR A 278 12.43 -16.75 2.61
CA TYR A 278 13.32 -17.85 2.20
C TYR A 278 13.77 -17.59 0.77
N LYS A 279 15.00 -17.11 0.61
CA LYS A 279 15.57 -16.75 -0.71
C LYS A 279 15.67 -17.98 -1.61
N ALA A 280 15.21 -17.87 -2.85
CA ALA A 280 15.33 -18.94 -3.83
C ALA A 280 16.80 -19.28 -4.10
N GLY A 281 17.11 -20.58 -4.16
CA GLY A 281 18.48 -21.07 -4.39
C GLY A 281 19.42 -20.97 -3.18
N HIS A 282 18.94 -20.49 -2.01
CA HIS A 282 19.72 -20.49 -0.78
C HIS A 282 19.42 -21.74 0.06
N THR A 283 20.45 -22.33 0.65
CA THR A 283 20.34 -23.49 1.54
C THR A 283 20.49 -23.03 3.00
N TYR A 284 19.59 -23.50 3.85
CA TYR A 284 19.63 -23.24 5.29
C TYR A 284 20.00 -24.52 6.01
N ASP A 285 21.16 -24.55 6.71
CA ASP A 285 21.77 -25.76 7.28
C ASP A 285 20.85 -26.54 8.23
N SER A 286 19.98 -25.84 8.95
CA SER A 286 19.04 -26.43 9.90
C SER A 286 17.61 -26.59 9.37
N MET A 287 17.35 -26.19 8.12
CA MET A 287 16.04 -26.24 7.49
C MET A 287 16.16 -26.88 6.09
N PRO A 288 16.10 -28.21 5.99
CA PRO A 288 16.31 -28.90 4.72
C PRO A 288 15.18 -28.70 3.71
N THR A 289 14.04 -28.14 4.15
CA THR A 289 12.88 -27.93 3.30
C THR A 289 12.54 -26.45 3.24
N ILE A 290 12.64 -25.84 2.06
CA ILE A 290 12.14 -24.47 1.81
C ILE A 290 10.61 -24.47 1.94
N VAL A 291 10.08 -23.52 2.69
CA VAL A 291 8.64 -23.35 2.89
C VAL A 291 8.01 -22.81 1.59
N GLY A 292 7.27 -23.66 0.90
CA GLY A 292 6.50 -23.30 -0.30
C GLY A 292 7.34 -23.15 -1.58
N LYS A 293 6.64 -22.85 -2.68
CA LYS A 293 7.26 -22.55 -3.97
C LYS A 293 7.60 -21.06 -4.04
N PRO A 294 8.80 -20.67 -4.47
CA PRO A 294 9.14 -19.26 -4.63
C PRO A 294 8.22 -18.58 -5.67
N ASN A 295 7.40 -17.65 -5.23
CA ASN A 295 6.48 -16.85 -6.05
C ASN A 295 6.44 -15.38 -5.62
N ILE A 296 7.28 -14.99 -4.66
CA ILE A 296 7.31 -13.64 -4.09
C ILE A 296 8.59 -12.95 -4.55
N SER A 297 8.43 -11.82 -5.23
CA SER A 297 9.52 -10.91 -5.58
C SER A 297 9.60 -9.82 -4.52
N VAL A 298 10.60 -9.87 -3.65
CA VAL A 298 10.85 -8.79 -2.68
C VAL A 298 11.72 -7.75 -3.36
N VAL A 299 11.24 -6.51 -3.44
CA VAL A 299 12.03 -5.40 -3.98
C VAL A 299 13.21 -5.16 -3.06
N SER A 300 14.42 -5.25 -3.59
CA SER A 300 15.67 -5.11 -2.82
C SER A 300 16.50 -3.90 -3.22
N LYS A 301 16.17 -3.27 -4.36
CA LYS A 301 16.81 -2.02 -4.80
C LYS A 301 15.91 -1.25 -5.76
N VAL A 302 15.80 0.06 -5.53
CA VAL A 302 15.09 1.01 -6.39
C VAL A 302 15.97 2.24 -6.69
N LYS A 303 15.60 3.01 -7.71
CA LYS A 303 16.25 4.30 -8.04
C LYS A 303 15.81 5.39 -7.04
N SER A 304 16.17 5.23 -5.76
CA SER A 304 15.71 6.07 -4.66
C SER A 304 15.87 7.56 -4.92
N SER A 305 17.00 8.01 -5.50
CA SER A 305 17.28 9.42 -5.80
C SER A 305 16.39 10.03 -6.88
N GLU A 306 15.64 9.22 -7.63
CA GLU A 306 14.70 9.70 -8.66
C GLU A 306 13.26 9.78 -8.15
N PHE A 307 12.94 9.13 -7.02
CA PHE A 307 11.58 8.98 -6.53
C PHE A 307 10.88 10.32 -6.31
N VAL A 308 11.44 11.18 -5.44
CA VAL A 308 10.85 12.48 -5.09
C VAL A 308 10.69 13.36 -6.34
N LYS A 309 11.70 13.38 -7.22
CA LYS A 309 11.64 14.14 -8.48
C LYS A 309 10.51 13.67 -9.38
N ARG A 310 10.34 12.35 -9.57
CA ARG A 310 9.27 11.77 -10.40
C ARG A 310 7.89 12.01 -9.77
N MET A 311 7.76 11.81 -8.46
CA MET A 311 6.54 12.06 -7.72
C MET A 311 6.12 13.54 -7.82
N ASN A 312 7.03 14.48 -7.61
CA ASN A 312 6.76 15.91 -7.77
C ASN A 312 6.37 16.28 -9.20
N ALA A 313 6.95 15.64 -10.22
CA ALA A 313 6.54 15.84 -11.61
C ALA A 313 5.07 15.41 -11.84
N VAL A 314 4.64 14.31 -11.20
CA VAL A 314 3.22 13.88 -11.24
C VAL A 314 2.32 14.89 -10.53
N PHE A 315 2.73 15.46 -9.40
CA PHE A 315 1.93 16.47 -8.68
C PHE A 315 1.81 17.78 -9.45
N LEU A 316 2.72 18.07 -10.37
CA LEU A 316 2.71 19.25 -11.23
C LEU A 316 1.86 19.08 -12.51
N SER A 317 1.54 17.84 -12.91
CA SER A 317 0.70 17.53 -14.07
C SER A 317 -0.79 17.60 -13.72
#